data_ef916a7a3021b672ad0c3144ea89182d
#
_entry.id   ef916a7a3021b672ad0c3144ea89182d
#
_cell.length_a   1.000
_cell.length_b   1.000
_cell.length_c   1.000
_cell.angle_alpha   90.00
_cell.angle_beta   90.00
_cell.angle_gamma   90.00
#
_symmetry.space_group_name_H-M   'P 1'
#
loop_
_entity.id
_entity.type
_entity.pdbx_description
1 polymer ?
#
loop_
_entity_poly.entity_id
_entity_poly.type
_entity_poly.pdbx_seq_one_letter_code
_entity_poly.pdbx_strand_id
1 'polypeptide(L)'
;MKITVMGRTREYDTPRNVLQVLDDLKPECSKMALGAFVGGRALELTELLHDDCELSPITFQSEEGRRIYERSLRFIALMALRTLFPGEQVRVEHSLGYGVYLKVLGRILEQTDVENVESEMRHIVHQDLSFNKERWSRERAVEYFENEGDMDKAHLLSYRPYDYFDIYCCGHMAEYFYGAMLPSSGYVKYFKLRLVTPGMVIQMPSPQNPFEPAPYVSRPKHLAAFEESNRWCSVLKCTTASELNDLIVKGDLRSFIRVNEALHDKSISRIAEGILNRKSKAVFVAGPSSSGKTTFSNRLCIHLRVLGLDPVLVSLDDFYRNRNELPLESDGRPDLEAITALDIPLLKECLSLLLNGKEAMMPRFDFSVSRRKDERYPLRLKETQPIILEGIHGLNPELHSGLDEGKISKIYISELTCLNLDHHNRIRTTDARLLRRIVRDHRFRNTPPEETLLMWDSVRRGEERWIFPYQEQADYVFNSVLHYELPVLKNDVYDLLRQIEPENPVYLTARRLLKILNYILPAPRDTEKEIPPLSLLREFIGGCTFYD
;
A
#
# COMPACT_ATOMS: atom_id res chain seq x y z
N MET A 1 23.98 24.65 21.78
CA MET A 1 23.02 23.55 21.69
C MET A 1 23.72 22.23 21.91
N LYS A 2 23.09 21.33 22.64
CA LYS A 2 23.62 20.01 22.99
C LYS A 2 22.94 18.96 22.14
N ILE A 3 23.71 18.26 21.28
CA ILE A 3 23.17 17.27 20.38
C ILE A 3 23.74 15.89 20.71
N THR A 4 22.85 14.89 20.78
CA THR A 4 23.19 13.50 21.04
C THR A 4 22.91 12.65 19.81
N VAL A 5 23.84 11.80 19.40
CA VAL A 5 23.69 10.85 18.31
C VAL A 5 24.10 9.46 18.80
N MET A 6 23.15 8.54 18.93
CA MET A 6 23.42 7.16 19.36
C MET A 6 24.34 7.09 20.60
N GLY A 7 24.02 7.88 21.64
CA GLY A 7 24.72 7.93 22.92
C GLY A 7 26.02 8.77 22.93
N ARG A 8 26.48 9.33 21.82
CA ARG A 8 27.56 10.33 21.80
C ARG A 8 26.98 11.73 21.79
N THR A 9 27.45 12.59 22.69
CA THR A 9 26.96 13.96 22.86
C THR A 9 28.05 14.98 22.61
N ARG A 10 27.71 16.08 21.95
CA ARG A 10 28.57 17.25 21.75
C ARG A 10 27.78 18.54 21.86
N GLU A 11 28.44 19.58 22.37
CA GLU A 11 27.91 20.95 22.42
C GLU A 11 28.42 21.75 21.21
N TYR A 12 27.52 22.55 20.63
CA TYR A 12 27.77 23.41 19.48
C TYR A 12 27.37 24.85 19.81
N ASP A 13 28.24 25.80 19.52
CA ASP A 13 28.00 27.23 19.76
C ASP A 13 27.15 27.88 18.64
N THR A 14 27.10 27.23 17.48
CA THR A 14 26.34 27.71 16.30
C THR A 14 25.48 26.60 15.73
N PRO A 15 24.37 26.94 15.05
CA PRO A 15 23.56 25.95 14.32
C PRO A 15 24.40 25.11 13.37
N ARG A 16 24.12 23.83 13.32
CA ARG A 16 24.75 22.85 12.43
C ARG A 16 23.67 22.10 11.67
N ASN A 17 23.94 21.74 10.41
CA ASN A 17 23.02 20.86 9.72
C ASN A 17 23.20 19.40 10.18
N VAL A 18 22.20 18.59 9.90
CA VAL A 18 22.16 17.17 10.30
C VAL A 18 23.39 16.41 9.82
N LEU A 19 23.83 16.62 8.57
CA LEU A 19 25.00 15.94 8.00
C LEU A 19 26.28 16.28 8.77
N GLN A 20 26.52 17.58 9.05
CA GLN A 20 27.69 18.02 9.82
C GLN A 20 27.74 17.38 11.21
N VAL A 21 26.59 17.27 11.88
CA VAL A 21 26.51 16.63 13.20
C VAL A 21 26.80 15.13 13.11
N LEU A 22 26.29 14.46 12.07
CA LEU A 22 26.59 13.04 11.82
C LEU A 22 28.06 12.82 11.52
N ASP A 23 28.69 13.67 10.70
CA ASP A 23 30.11 13.60 10.39
C ASP A 23 30.98 13.78 11.64
N ASP A 24 30.60 14.70 12.52
CA ASP A 24 31.32 15.01 13.75
C ASP A 24 31.21 13.88 14.80
N LEU A 25 30.03 13.28 14.97
CA LEU A 25 29.74 12.34 16.06
C LEU A 25 29.77 10.87 15.65
N LYS A 26 29.37 10.58 14.40
CA LYS A 26 29.23 9.21 13.86
C LYS A 26 29.57 9.16 12.36
N PRO A 27 30.82 9.42 11.95
CA PRO A 27 31.20 9.46 10.54
C PRO A 27 30.95 8.14 9.80
N GLU A 28 30.92 7.02 10.50
CA GLU A 28 30.55 5.72 9.93
C GLU A 28 29.07 5.63 9.51
N CYS A 29 28.18 6.31 10.25
CA CYS A 29 26.75 6.38 9.95
C CYS A 29 26.44 7.47 8.91
N SER A 30 27.17 8.57 8.92
CA SER A 30 26.98 9.71 8.00
C SER A 30 26.99 9.27 6.53
N LYS A 31 27.93 8.39 6.14
CA LYS A 31 28.06 7.89 4.77
C LYS A 31 26.86 7.10 4.26
N MET A 32 26.05 6.54 5.16
CA MET A 32 24.88 5.74 4.85
C MET A 32 23.57 6.48 5.17
N ALA A 33 23.65 7.65 5.80
CA ALA A 33 22.49 8.43 6.19
C ALA A 33 21.80 9.06 4.98
N LEU A 34 20.48 8.96 4.97
CA LEU A 34 19.58 9.59 3.99
C LEU A 34 18.77 10.74 4.62
N GLY A 35 18.83 10.86 5.95
CA GLY A 35 18.18 11.84 6.79
C GLY A 35 18.40 11.50 8.26
N ALA A 36 17.67 12.15 9.16
CA ALA A 36 17.68 11.82 10.58
C ALA A 36 16.30 11.97 11.22
N PHE A 37 16.04 11.18 12.28
CA PHE A 37 14.90 11.38 13.16
C PHE A 37 15.29 12.29 14.32
N VAL A 38 14.43 13.29 14.60
CA VAL A 38 14.52 14.17 15.75
C VAL A 38 13.10 14.43 16.26
N GLY A 39 12.80 14.10 17.51
CA GLY A 39 11.49 14.35 18.11
C GLY A 39 10.29 13.86 17.28
N GLY A 40 10.36 12.64 16.75
CA GLY A 40 9.30 12.07 15.90
C GLY A 40 9.17 12.68 14.50
N ARG A 41 10.15 13.49 14.04
CA ARG A 41 10.18 14.11 12.70
C ARG A 41 11.35 13.58 11.90
N ALA A 42 11.15 13.35 10.60
CA ALA A 42 12.23 13.08 9.66
C ALA A 42 12.78 14.40 9.12
N LEU A 43 14.04 14.67 9.38
CA LEU A 43 14.77 15.84 8.91
C LEU A 43 15.65 15.47 7.72
N GLU A 44 15.85 16.44 6.83
CA GLU A 44 16.80 16.34 5.73
C GLU A 44 18.25 16.50 6.24
N LEU A 45 19.20 15.94 5.55
CA LEU A 45 20.61 16.07 5.92
C LEU A 45 21.12 17.54 5.89
N THR A 46 20.47 18.39 5.10
CA THR A 46 20.76 19.81 4.96
C THR A 46 20.04 20.69 5.98
N GLU A 47 19.08 20.14 6.74
CA GLU A 47 18.26 20.92 7.68
C GLU A 47 19.07 21.33 8.90
N LEU A 48 18.96 22.62 9.30
CA LEU A 48 19.68 23.18 10.44
C LEU A 48 19.01 22.80 11.76
N LEU A 49 19.81 22.41 12.72
CA LEU A 49 19.41 22.17 14.11
C LEU A 49 19.65 23.43 14.93
N HIS A 50 18.67 23.82 15.72
CA HIS A 50 18.70 25.08 16.52
C HIS A 50 18.60 24.79 18.01
N ASP A 51 18.07 23.63 18.43
CA ASP A 51 17.78 23.31 19.81
C ASP A 51 18.50 22.02 20.25
N ASP A 52 18.51 21.79 21.56
CA ASP A 52 18.98 20.53 22.13
C ASP A 52 18.12 19.38 21.63
N CYS A 53 18.76 18.34 21.10
CA CYS A 53 18.02 17.21 20.56
C CYS A 53 18.81 15.89 20.57
N GLU A 54 18.07 14.80 20.49
CA GLU A 54 18.60 13.48 20.17
C GLU A 54 18.29 13.14 18.71
N LEU A 55 19.33 12.76 17.97
CA LEU A 55 19.27 12.49 16.53
C LEU A 55 19.58 11.02 16.26
N SER A 56 18.71 10.36 15.50
CA SER A 56 18.88 8.99 15.02
C SER A 56 19.00 8.98 13.50
N PRO A 57 20.09 8.43 12.91
CA PRO A 57 20.27 8.39 11.46
C PRO A 57 19.16 7.58 10.77
N ILE A 58 18.61 8.11 9.69
CA ILE A 58 17.71 7.40 8.77
C ILE A 58 18.58 6.78 7.67
N THR A 59 18.54 5.46 7.54
CA THR A 59 19.27 4.72 6.51
C THR A 59 18.32 4.01 5.57
N PHE A 60 18.84 3.38 4.52
CA PHE A 60 18.04 2.65 3.54
C PHE A 60 17.31 1.42 4.13
N GLN A 61 17.75 0.89 5.29
CA GLN A 61 17.05 -0.19 5.99
C GLN A 61 15.67 0.24 6.49
N SER A 62 15.51 1.51 6.88
CA SER A 62 14.22 2.03 7.33
C SER A 62 13.26 2.29 6.15
N GLU A 63 11.97 2.17 6.38
CA GLU A 63 10.97 2.50 5.36
C GLU A 63 11.06 3.98 4.95
N GLU A 64 11.28 4.90 5.91
CA GLU A 64 11.40 6.32 5.59
C GLU A 64 12.65 6.62 4.76
N GLY A 65 13.76 5.96 5.01
CA GLY A 65 14.96 6.11 4.17
C GLY A 65 14.71 5.70 2.72
N ARG A 66 14.01 4.58 2.51
CA ARG A 66 13.59 4.17 1.15
C ARG A 66 12.64 5.16 0.50
N ARG A 67 11.76 5.80 1.30
CA ARG A 67 10.85 6.85 0.82
C ARG A 67 11.60 8.12 0.41
N ILE A 68 12.61 8.53 1.18
CA ILE A 68 13.49 9.65 0.85
C ILE A 68 14.22 9.39 -0.46
N TYR A 69 14.82 8.20 -0.60
CA TYR A 69 15.52 7.79 -1.80
C TYR A 69 14.59 7.74 -3.02
N GLU A 70 13.41 7.11 -2.90
CA GLU A 70 12.42 7.01 -3.97
C GLU A 70 11.96 8.39 -4.46
N ARG A 71 11.72 9.35 -3.54
CA ARG A 71 11.29 10.71 -3.92
C ARG A 71 12.36 11.42 -4.75
N SER A 72 13.61 11.37 -4.30
CA SER A 72 14.74 11.99 -5.00
C SER A 72 15.00 11.33 -6.36
N LEU A 73 14.91 10.00 -6.42
CA LEU A 73 15.02 9.24 -7.67
C LEU A 73 13.90 9.59 -8.66
N ARG A 74 12.65 9.71 -8.19
CA ARG A 74 11.52 10.14 -9.04
C ARG A 74 11.69 11.56 -9.56
N PHE A 75 12.23 12.48 -8.74
CA PHE A 75 12.52 13.83 -9.20
C PHE A 75 13.48 13.80 -10.40
N ILE A 76 14.59 13.06 -10.29
CA ILE A 76 15.57 12.91 -11.36
C ILE A 76 14.92 12.28 -12.61
N ALA A 77 14.06 11.28 -12.42
CA ALA A 77 13.35 10.64 -13.54
C ALA A 77 12.40 11.61 -14.26
N LEU A 78 11.67 12.44 -13.51
CA LEU A 78 10.80 13.47 -14.07
C LEU A 78 11.60 14.54 -14.83
N MET A 79 12.77 14.96 -14.31
CA MET A 79 13.68 15.86 -15.03
C MET A 79 14.13 15.26 -16.38
N ALA A 80 14.61 14.01 -16.37
CA ALA A 80 15.06 13.33 -17.58
C ALA A 80 13.92 13.16 -18.59
N LEU A 81 12.73 12.78 -18.11
CA LEU A 81 11.55 12.60 -18.98
C LEU A 81 11.08 13.92 -19.59
N ARG A 82 11.07 15.03 -18.84
CA ARG A 82 10.74 16.35 -19.38
C ARG A 82 11.77 16.83 -20.44
N THR A 83 13.05 16.52 -20.22
CA THR A 83 14.10 16.84 -21.20
C THR A 83 13.91 16.07 -22.51
N LEU A 84 13.62 14.77 -22.43
CA LEU A 84 13.54 13.90 -23.61
C LEU A 84 12.16 13.93 -24.28
N PHE A 85 11.10 14.18 -23.55
CA PHE A 85 9.71 14.19 -24.01
C PHE A 85 9.01 15.50 -23.62
N PRO A 86 9.45 16.66 -24.13
CA PRO A 86 8.89 17.95 -23.74
C PRO A 86 7.41 18.05 -24.10
N GLY A 87 6.60 18.51 -23.14
CA GLY A 87 5.15 18.65 -23.27
C GLY A 87 4.33 17.36 -23.10
N GLU A 88 4.98 16.20 -22.96
CA GLU A 88 4.28 14.96 -22.65
C GLU A 88 4.07 14.81 -21.13
N GLN A 89 2.89 14.34 -20.74
CA GLN A 89 2.58 14.13 -19.34
C GLN A 89 3.14 12.79 -18.85
N VAL A 90 3.78 12.80 -17.69
CA VAL A 90 4.32 11.61 -17.03
C VAL A 90 3.45 11.25 -15.86
N ARG A 91 3.12 9.96 -15.70
CA ARG A 91 2.38 9.46 -14.57
C ARG A 91 3.19 8.42 -13.80
N VAL A 92 3.37 8.68 -12.50
CA VAL A 92 3.91 7.72 -11.54
C VAL A 92 2.77 6.84 -11.07
N GLU A 93 2.86 5.55 -11.33
CA GLU A 93 1.74 4.64 -11.05
C GLU A 93 1.99 3.83 -9.75
N HIS A 94 2.26 2.57 -9.84
CA HIS A 94 2.34 1.65 -8.70
C HIS A 94 3.75 1.10 -8.48
N SER A 95 3.97 0.44 -7.34
CA SER A 95 5.21 -0.30 -7.11
C SER A 95 5.18 -1.67 -7.79
N LEU A 96 6.31 -2.07 -8.36
CA LEU A 96 6.58 -3.42 -8.82
C LEU A 96 7.84 -3.94 -8.12
N GLY A 97 7.66 -4.70 -7.04
CA GLY A 97 8.75 -5.09 -6.16
C GLY A 97 9.43 -3.87 -5.52
N TYR A 98 10.76 -3.82 -5.61
CA TYR A 98 11.56 -2.65 -5.21
C TYR A 98 11.70 -1.65 -6.35
N GLY A 99 10.68 -1.43 -7.13
CA GLY A 99 10.65 -0.48 -8.22
C GLY A 99 9.36 0.33 -8.26
N VAL A 100 9.40 1.41 -9.04
CA VAL A 100 8.25 2.27 -9.32
C VAL A 100 7.97 2.24 -10.81
N TYR A 101 6.72 1.99 -11.18
CA TYR A 101 6.29 1.98 -12.57
C TYR A 101 5.83 3.37 -12.99
N LEU A 102 6.33 3.82 -14.15
CA LEU A 102 6.00 5.10 -14.75
C LEU A 102 5.52 4.91 -16.17
N LYS A 103 4.62 5.81 -16.59
CA LYS A 103 4.14 5.92 -17.97
C LYS A 103 4.31 7.35 -18.48
N VAL A 104 4.57 7.48 -19.78
CA VAL A 104 4.34 8.69 -20.53
C VAL A 104 2.95 8.56 -21.16
N LEU A 105 2.03 9.45 -20.82
CA LEU A 105 0.62 9.33 -21.22
C LEU A 105 0.49 9.55 -22.74
N GLY A 106 -0.23 8.63 -23.39
CA GLY A 106 -0.40 8.68 -24.86
C GLY A 106 0.75 8.07 -25.67
N ARG A 107 1.85 7.63 -25.02
CA ARG A 107 3.01 7.02 -25.66
C ARG A 107 3.25 5.58 -25.16
N ILE A 108 3.65 4.70 -26.06
CA ILE A 108 4.23 3.39 -25.71
C ILE A 108 5.75 3.55 -25.81
N LEU A 109 6.44 3.33 -24.69
CA LEU A 109 7.90 3.42 -24.65
C LEU A 109 8.54 2.21 -25.33
N GLU A 110 9.66 2.45 -26.03
CA GLU A 110 10.52 1.44 -26.60
C GLU A 110 11.80 1.26 -25.77
N GLN A 111 12.57 0.21 -26.06
CA GLN A 111 13.81 -0.07 -25.34
C GLN A 111 14.81 1.09 -25.43
N THR A 112 14.91 1.72 -26.59
CA THR A 112 15.76 2.89 -26.84
C THR A 112 15.34 4.11 -26.04
N ASP A 113 14.04 4.32 -25.84
CA ASP A 113 13.53 5.39 -24.99
C ASP A 113 14.00 5.19 -23.54
N VAL A 114 13.87 3.97 -23.02
CA VAL A 114 14.27 3.64 -21.66
C VAL A 114 15.78 3.79 -21.44
N GLU A 115 16.59 3.39 -22.42
CA GLU A 115 18.05 3.54 -22.38
C GLU A 115 18.45 5.03 -22.40
N ASN A 116 17.79 5.85 -23.22
CA ASN A 116 18.01 7.28 -23.26
C ASN A 116 17.63 7.95 -21.93
N VAL A 117 16.48 7.58 -21.34
CA VAL A 117 16.06 8.10 -20.03
C VAL A 117 17.07 7.69 -18.94
N GLU A 118 17.55 6.45 -18.93
CA GLU A 118 18.56 6.02 -17.95
C GLU A 118 19.86 6.81 -18.13
N SER A 119 20.30 7.04 -19.37
CA SER A 119 21.49 7.82 -19.67
C SER A 119 21.36 9.26 -19.18
N GLU A 120 20.23 9.90 -19.44
CA GLU A 120 19.96 11.28 -18.97
C GLU A 120 19.87 11.36 -17.45
N MET A 121 19.21 10.41 -16.81
CA MET A 121 19.19 10.33 -15.34
C MET A 121 20.61 10.21 -14.74
N ARG A 122 21.49 9.41 -15.35
CA ARG A 122 22.89 9.29 -14.93
C ARG A 122 23.67 10.57 -15.13
N HIS A 123 23.38 11.29 -16.22
CA HIS A 123 23.96 12.62 -16.47
C HIS A 123 23.56 13.62 -15.37
N ILE A 124 22.27 13.69 -15.01
CA ILE A 124 21.78 14.54 -13.91
C ILE A 124 22.44 14.16 -12.56
N VAL A 125 22.60 12.86 -12.28
CA VAL A 125 23.31 12.39 -11.09
C VAL A 125 24.77 12.85 -11.06
N HIS A 126 25.46 12.81 -12.20
CA HIS A 126 26.83 13.28 -12.32
C HIS A 126 27.00 14.79 -12.14
N GLN A 127 25.98 15.57 -12.46
CA GLN A 127 25.97 17.02 -12.24
C GLN A 127 25.87 17.40 -10.76
N ASP A 128 25.45 16.47 -9.90
CA ASP A 128 25.28 16.65 -8.45
C ASP A 128 24.47 17.91 -8.06
N LEU A 129 23.32 18.10 -8.72
CA LEU A 129 22.46 19.26 -8.54
C LEU A 129 21.76 19.20 -7.17
N SER A 130 21.81 20.31 -6.42
CA SER A 130 21.16 20.41 -5.09
C SER A 130 19.63 20.39 -5.20
N PHE A 131 18.98 19.69 -4.27
CA PHE A 131 17.55 19.79 -4.05
C PHE A 131 17.28 20.88 -3.02
N ASN A 132 16.86 22.05 -3.48
CA ASN A 132 16.60 23.21 -2.65
C ASN A 132 15.11 23.29 -2.30
N LYS A 133 14.81 23.35 -1.00
CA LYS A 133 13.45 23.49 -0.51
C LYS A 133 13.10 24.95 -0.35
N GLU A 134 12.09 25.41 -1.07
CA GLU A 134 11.60 26.78 -1.03
C GLU A 134 10.14 26.82 -0.59
N ARG A 135 9.79 27.83 0.18
CA ARG A 135 8.39 28.10 0.52
C ARG A 135 7.78 29.07 -0.47
N TRP A 136 6.78 28.58 -1.23
CA TRP A 136 6.04 29.38 -2.19
C TRP A 136 4.63 29.68 -1.69
N SER A 137 4.07 30.86 -2.06
CA SER A 137 2.64 31.11 -1.89
C SER A 137 1.83 30.16 -2.78
N ARG A 138 0.55 29.99 -2.46
CA ARG A 138 -0.36 29.19 -3.27
C ARG A 138 -0.43 29.69 -4.71
N GLU A 139 -0.58 31.00 -4.89
CA GLU A 139 -0.67 31.66 -6.19
C GLU A 139 0.55 31.37 -7.05
N ARG A 140 1.77 31.56 -6.50
CA ARG A 140 3.02 31.26 -7.20
C ARG A 140 3.12 29.79 -7.59
N ALA A 141 2.73 28.88 -6.68
CA ALA A 141 2.80 27.45 -6.94
C ALA A 141 1.81 27.03 -8.03
N VAL A 142 0.57 27.50 -7.98
CA VAL A 142 -0.46 27.22 -8.99
C VAL A 142 -0.02 27.76 -10.36
N GLU A 143 0.38 29.03 -10.45
CA GLU A 143 0.85 29.65 -11.69
C GLU A 143 2.02 28.87 -12.32
N TYR A 144 2.98 28.44 -11.49
CA TYR A 144 4.11 27.65 -11.97
C TYR A 144 3.65 26.32 -12.59
N PHE A 145 2.82 25.54 -11.86
CA PHE A 145 2.38 24.23 -12.38
C PHE A 145 1.43 24.34 -13.56
N GLU A 146 0.62 25.40 -13.67
CA GLU A 146 -0.18 25.69 -14.86
C GLU A 146 0.71 25.97 -16.08
N ASN A 147 1.76 26.79 -15.92
CA ASN A 147 2.72 27.09 -16.97
C ASN A 147 3.53 25.86 -17.43
N GLU A 148 3.82 24.93 -16.51
CA GLU A 148 4.49 23.66 -16.82
C GLU A 148 3.54 22.60 -17.42
N GLY A 149 2.22 22.86 -17.47
CA GLY A 149 1.22 21.92 -17.95
C GLY A 149 0.77 20.87 -16.92
N ASP A 150 1.21 20.96 -15.65
CA ASP A 150 0.81 20.07 -14.55
C ASP A 150 -0.56 20.50 -13.95
N MET A 151 -1.59 20.53 -14.80
CA MET A 151 -2.92 21.06 -14.45
C MET A 151 -3.58 20.32 -13.29
N ASP A 152 -3.36 19.00 -13.18
CA ASP A 152 -3.86 18.16 -12.09
C ASP A 152 -3.26 18.56 -10.74
N LYS A 153 -1.99 18.94 -10.72
CA LYS A 153 -1.30 19.42 -9.53
C LYS A 153 -1.75 20.83 -9.14
N ALA A 154 -1.81 21.75 -10.10
CA ALA A 154 -2.36 23.10 -9.87
C ALA A 154 -3.78 23.02 -9.29
N HIS A 155 -4.63 22.18 -9.85
CA HIS A 155 -6.00 21.93 -9.39
C HIS A 155 -6.02 21.33 -7.96
N LEU A 156 -5.15 20.36 -7.67
CA LEU A 156 -5.06 19.76 -6.34
C LEU A 156 -4.68 20.79 -5.26
N LEU A 157 -3.75 21.70 -5.57
CA LEU A 157 -3.31 22.74 -4.63
C LEU A 157 -4.45 23.69 -4.24
N SER A 158 -5.46 23.88 -5.12
CA SER A 158 -6.64 24.71 -4.81
C SER A 158 -7.51 24.15 -3.68
N TYR A 159 -7.51 22.82 -3.46
CA TYR A 159 -8.27 22.14 -2.42
C TYR A 159 -7.59 22.12 -1.06
N ARG A 160 -6.30 22.46 -0.97
CA ARG A 160 -5.57 22.41 0.29
C ARG A 160 -5.84 23.66 1.15
N PRO A 161 -6.09 23.51 2.48
CA PRO A 161 -6.45 24.62 3.36
C PRO A 161 -5.24 25.46 3.82
N TYR A 162 -4.13 25.45 3.08
CA TYR A 162 -2.91 26.21 3.43
C TYR A 162 -2.57 27.21 2.32
N ASP A 163 -2.01 28.36 2.72
CA ASP A 163 -1.66 29.45 1.80
C ASP A 163 -0.23 29.36 1.28
N TYR A 164 0.52 28.31 1.66
CA TYR A 164 1.89 28.08 1.23
C TYR A 164 2.18 26.60 0.99
N PHE A 165 3.22 26.36 0.20
CA PHE A 165 3.74 25.03 -0.12
C PHE A 165 5.25 25.01 -0.06
N ASP A 166 5.84 23.95 0.48
CA ASP A 166 7.26 23.69 0.45
C ASP A 166 7.57 22.94 -0.85
N ILE A 167 8.14 23.64 -1.82
CA ILE A 167 8.48 23.17 -3.16
C ILE A 167 9.96 22.81 -3.21
N TYR A 168 10.32 21.75 -3.91
CA TYR A 168 11.70 21.39 -4.16
C TYR A 168 12.12 21.87 -5.55
N CYS A 169 13.19 22.67 -5.59
CA CYS A 169 13.80 23.17 -6.81
C CYS A 169 15.12 22.45 -7.09
N CYS A 170 15.34 21.97 -8.32
CA CYS A 170 16.56 21.33 -8.75
C CYS A 170 16.84 21.72 -10.21
N GLY A 171 17.96 22.38 -10.46
CA GLY A 171 18.24 22.94 -11.78
C GLY A 171 17.15 23.90 -12.24
N HIS A 172 16.54 23.60 -13.38
CA HIS A 172 15.46 24.40 -13.97
C HIS A 172 14.05 23.91 -13.60
N MET A 173 13.92 22.85 -12.82
CA MET A 173 12.64 22.20 -12.48
C MET A 173 12.29 22.41 -11.02
N ALA A 174 11.02 22.70 -10.75
CA ALA A 174 10.44 22.66 -9.42
C ALA A 174 9.37 21.56 -9.32
N GLU A 175 9.28 20.91 -8.16
CA GLU A 175 8.36 19.81 -7.95
C GLU A 175 7.84 19.81 -6.50
N TYR A 176 6.64 19.30 -6.30
CA TYR A 176 6.02 19.17 -5.00
C TYR A 176 5.96 17.72 -4.55
N PHE A 177 6.73 17.36 -3.51
CA PHE A 177 6.71 16.05 -2.89
C PHE A 177 6.37 16.09 -1.40
N TYR A 178 5.80 15.00 -0.90
CA TYR A 178 5.27 14.89 0.47
C TYR A 178 6.29 14.27 1.43
N GLY A 179 7.39 14.96 1.73
CA GLY A 179 8.37 14.52 2.71
C GLY A 179 9.79 14.93 2.38
N ALA A 180 10.74 14.51 3.20
CA ALA A 180 12.16 14.82 3.06
C ALA A 180 12.77 14.25 1.79
N MET A 181 13.79 14.92 1.24
CA MET A 181 14.58 14.51 0.10
C MET A 181 16.07 14.41 0.44
N LEU A 182 16.84 13.82 -0.44
CA LEU A 182 18.29 13.80 -0.36
C LEU A 182 18.88 15.20 -0.61
N PRO A 183 20.14 15.48 -0.23
CA PRO A 183 20.76 16.79 -0.43
C PRO A 183 20.90 17.19 -1.91
N SER A 184 21.24 16.23 -2.77
CA SER A 184 21.49 16.47 -4.20
C SER A 184 21.23 15.23 -5.03
N SER A 185 21.23 15.41 -6.35
CA SER A 185 21.09 14.32 -7.32
C SER A 185 22.23 13.30 -7.22
N GLY A 186 23.44 13.72 -6.84
CA GLY A 186 24.62 12.87 -6.70
C GLY A 186 24.51 11.79 -5.60
N TYR A 187 23.55 11.92 -4.69
CA TYR A 187 23.24 10.86 -3.71
C TYR A 187 22.49 9.67 -4.31
N VAL A 188 21.84 9.84 -5.47
CA VAL A 188 21.01 8.79 -6.11
C VAL A 188 21.86 7.96 -7.07
N LYS A 189 22.69 7.07 -6.54
CA LYS A 189 23.69 6.32 -7.32
C LYS A 189 23.18 4.99 -7.88
N TYR A 190 22.26 4.35 -7.16
CA TYR A 190 21.91 2.95 -7.39
C TYR A 190 20.49 2.82 -7.91
N PHE A 191 20.35 2.79 -9.22
CA PHE A 191 19.08 2.54 -9.91
C PHE A 191 19.34 1.87 -11.26
N LYS A 192 18.29 1.27 -11.82
CA LYS A 192 18.27 0.74 -13.18
C LYS A 192 16.87 0.88 -13.76
N LEU A 193 16.79 1.22 -15.04
CA LEU A 193 15.53 1.27 -15.75
C LEU A 193 15.28 -0.01 -16.53
N ARG A 194 14.01 -0.39 -16.62
CA ARG A 194 13.59 -1.56 -17.40
C ARG A 194 12.30 -1.26 -18.13
N LEU A 195 12.26 -1.60 -19.43
CA LEU A 195 11.02 -1.57 -20.19
C LEU A 195 10.01 -2.58 -19.64
N VAL A 196 8.84 -2.10 -19.32
CA VAL A 196 7.64 -2.87 -18.98
C VAL A 196 6.48 -2.21 -19.69
N THR A 197 6.19 -2.69 -20.90
CA THR A 197 5.22 -2.06 -21.82
C THR A 197 3.85 -1.86 -21.15
N PRO A 198 3.18 -0.68 -21.31
CA PRO A 198 3.56 0.43 -22.20
C PRO A 198 4.54 1.47 -21.60
N GLY A 199 5.00 1.31 -20.37
CA GLY A 199 5.88 2.22 -19.64
C GLY A 199 7.21 1.60 -19.24
N MET A 200 7.75 2.04 -18.12
CA MET A 200 9.01 1.56 -17.57
C MET A 200 8.98 1.43 -16.06
N VAL A 201 9.84 0.57 -15.51
CA VAL A 201 10.09 0.45 -14.07
C VAL A 201 11.44 1.05 -13.74
N ILE A 202 11.46 1.94 -12.75
CA ILE A 202 12.70 2.38 -12.10
C ILE A 202 12.96 1.45 -10.92
N GLN A 203 13.95 0.59 -11.05
CA GLN A 203 14.38 -0.33 -9.99
C GLN A 203 15.27 0.41 -8.99
N MET A 204 15.01 0.15 -7.71
CA MET A 204 15.77 0.69 -6.58
C MET A 204 16.47 -0.44 -5.83
N PRO A 205 17.44 -0.13 -4.95
CA PRO A 205 18.01 -1.11 -4.05
C PRO A 205 16.98 -1.79 -3.14
N SER A 206 17.36 -2.93 -2.57
CA SER A 206 16.60 -3.58 -1.49
C SER A 206 17.18 -3.24 -0.11
N PRO A 207 16.43 -3.43 0.99
CA PRO A 207 16.96 -3.27 2.34
C PRO A 207 18.15 -4.20 2.63
N GLN A 208 18.20 -5.37 1.99
CA GLN A 208 19.25 -6.38 2.15
C GLN A 208 20.52 -5.99 1.40
N ASN A 209 20.38 -5.29 0.26
CA ASN A 209 21.50 -4.79 -0.52
C ASN A 209 21.22 -3.34 -0.98
N PRO A 210 21.67 -2.32 -0.21
CA PRO A 210 21.42 -0.91 -0.52
C PRO A 210 22.37 -0.32 -1.58
N PHE A 211 23.30 -1.10 -2.11
CA PHE A 211 24.38 -0.64 -3.00
C PHE A 211 24.21 -1.07 -4.46
N GLU A 212 23.12 -1.77 -4.77
CA GLU A 212 22.78 -2.14 -6.15
C GLU A 212 21.26 -2.23 -6.34
N PRO A 213 20.76 -1.99 -7.56
CA PRO A 213 19.33 -2.15 -7.84
C PRO A 213 18.89 -3.59 -7.63
N ALA A 214 17.75 -3.79 -6.96
CA ALA A 214 17.18 -5.10 -6.76
C ALA A 214 16.81 -5.76 -8.11
N PRO A 215 16.95 -7.08 -8.25
CA PRO A 215 16.52 -7.79 -9.45
C PRO A 215 15.05 -7.56 -9.76
N TYR A 216 14.73 -7.40 -11.04
CA TYR A 216 13.33 -7.31 -11.47
C TYR A 216 12.65 -8.67 -11.40
N VAL A 217 11.53 -8.71 -10.72
CA VAL A 217 10.64 -9.88 -10.68
C VAL A 217 9.39 -9.55 -11.50
N SER A 218 9.15 -10.30 -12.57
CA SER A 218 7.96 -10.11 -13.42
C SER A 218 6.70 -10.47 -12.65
N ARG A 219 5.69 -9.57 -12.72
CA ARG A 219 4.39 -9.74 -12.06
C ARG A 219 3.26 -9.41 -13.03
N PRO A 220 3.07 -10.20 -14.09
CA PRO A 220 2.14 -9.89 -15.16
C PRO A 220 0.67 -9.87 -14.70
N LYS A 221 0.26 -10.74 -13.79
CA LYS A 221 -1.12 -10.76 -13.27
C LYS A 221 -1.41 -9.54 -12.41
N HIS A 222 -0.45 -9.16 -11.59
CA HIS A 222 -0.55 -7.96 -10.76
C HIS A 222 -0.60 -6.69 -11.63
N LEU A 223 0.24 -6.61 -12.64
CA LEU A 223 0.23 -5.52 -13.61
C LEU A 223 -1.11 -5.44 -14.35
N ALA A 224 -1.64 -6.56 -14.83
CA ALA A 224 -2.94 -6.61 -15.51
C ALA A 224 -4.09 -6.11 -14.63
N ALA A 225 -4.07 -6.43 -13.32
CA ALA A 225 -5.06 -5.94 -12.37
C ALA A 225 -4.98 -4.42 -12.18
N PHE A 226 -3.76 -3.86 -12.12
CA PHE A 226 -3.58 -2.40 -12.11
C PHE A 226 -4.06 -1.74 -13.41
N GLU A 227 -3.73 -2.31 -14.57
CA GLU A 227 -4.17 -1.78 -15.86
C GLU A 227 -5.71 -1.80 -16.00
N GLU A 228 -6.37 -2.85 -15.53
CA GLU A 228 -7.84 -2.88 -15.50
C GLU A 228 -8.39 -1.77 -14.60
N SER A 229 -7.82 -1.58 -13.41
CA SER A 229 -8.24 -0.52 -12.49
C SER A 229 -7.98 0.88 -13.04
N ASN A 230 -6.81 1.12 -13.64
CA ASN A 230 -6.48 2.38 -14.30
C ASN A 230 -7.45 2.70 -15.45
N ARG A 231 -7.84 1.70 -16.23
CA ARG A 231 -8.87 1.87 -17.27
C ARG A 231 -10.20 2.30 -16.67
N TRP A 232 -10.59 1.73 -15.52
CA TRP A 232 -11.80 2.15 -14.83
C TRP A 232 -11.71 3.57 -14.27
N CYS A 233 -10.58 3.94 -13.66
CA CYS A 233 -10.34 5.32 -13.23
C CYS A 233 -10.49 6.31 -14.38
N SER A 234 -9.96 5.98 -15.56
CA SER A 234 -10.05 6.83 -16.76
C SER A 234 -11.49 6.93 -17.29
N VAL A 235 -12.23 5.81 -17.35
CA VAL A 235 -13.64 5.78 -17.77
C VAL A 235 -14.50 6.60 -16.79
N LEU A 236 -14.22 6.51 -15.50
CA LEU A 236 -14.93 7.24 -14.46
C LEU A 236 -14.48 8.70 -14.31
N LYS A 237 -13.43 9.10 -15.05
CA LYS A 237 -12.81 10.44 -14.94
C LYS A 237 -12.44 10.79 -13.49
N CYS A 238 -11.85 9.83 -12.79
CA CYS A 238 -11.42 9.96 -11.41
C CYS A 238 -10.09 9.21 -11.23
N THR A 239 -9.00 9.86 -11.66
CA THR A 239 -7.63 9.34 -11.61
C THR A 239 -6.79 10.03 -10.53
N THR A 240 -7.23 11.21 -10.07
CA THR A 240 -6.54 12.05 -9.08
C THR A 240 -7.46 12.49 -7.95
N ALA A 241 -6.87 12.90 -6.83
CA ALA A 241 -7.61 13.38 -5.68
C ALA A 241 -8.41 14.67 -5.98
N SER A 242 -7.91 15.54 -6.87
CA SER A 242 -8.66 16.73 -7.29
C SER A 242 -9.95 16.38 -8.03
N GLU A 243 -9.90 15.40 -8.95
CA GLU A 243 -11.09 14.91 -9.66
C GLU A 243 -12.10 14.27 -8.71
N LEU A 244 -11.60 13.52 -7.69
CA LEU A 244 -12.46 12.97 -6.64
C LEU A 244 -13.12 14.07 -5.80
N ASN A 245 -12.39 15.12 -5.45
CA ASN A 245 -12.92 16.28 -4.74
C ASN A 245 -13.99 17.01 -5.57
N ASP A 246 -13.77 17.13 -6.87
CA ASP A 246 -14.79 17.68 -7.79
C ASP A 246 -16.11 16.93 -7.73
N LEU A 247 -16.07 15.58 -7.71
CA LEU A 247 -17.29 14.77 -7.58
C LEU A 247 -18.02 15.03 -6.26
N ILE A 248 -17.27 15.29 -5.19
CA ILE A 248 -17.86 15.64 -3.89
C ILE A 248 -18.53 17.02 -3.95
N VAL A 249 -17.80 18.02 -4.47
CA VAL A 249 -18.30 19.41 -4.57
C VAL A 249 -19.52 19.51 -5.50
N LYS A 250 -19.53 18.79 -6.62
CA LYS A 250 -20.64 18.74 -7.58
C LYS A 250 -21.84 17.92 -7.08
N GLY A 251 -21.69 17.15 -6.00
CA GLY A 251 -22.77 16.28 -5.48
C GLY A 251 -22.92 14.95 -6.23
N ASP A 252 -21.95 14.60 -7.08
CA ASP A 252 -21.99 13.40 -7.94
C ASP A 252 -21.48 12.13 -7.22
N LEU A 253 -20.98 12.26 -5.98
CA LEU A 253 -20.38 11.15 -5.22
C LEU A 253 -21.34 9.95 -5.08
N ARG A 254 -22.65 10.19 -4.92
CA ARG A 254 -23.67 9.12 -4.83
C ARG A 254 -23.71 8.25 -6.08
N SER A 255 -23.72 8.87 -7.25
CA SER A 255 -23.68 8.16 -8.54
C SER A 255 -22.38 7.40 -8.70
N PHE A 256 -21.27 8.00 -8.30
CA PHE A 256 -19.94 7.41 -8.33
C PHE A 256 -19.82 6.16 -7.43
N ILE A 257 -20.40 6.19 -6.21
CA ILE A 257 -20.49 5.02 -5.32
C ILE A 257 -21.20 3.86 -6.03
N ARG A 258 -22.39 4.11 -6.59
CA ARG A 258 -23.20 3.08 -7.26
C ARG A 258 -22.44 2.41 -8.41
N VAL A 259 -21.70 3.19 -9.20
CA VAL A 259 -20.91 2.65 -10.32
C VAL A 259 -19.74 1.80 -9.80
N ASN A 260 -19.04 2.25 -8.76
CA ASN A 260 -17.95 1.48 -8.15
C ASN A 260 -18.43 0.12 -7.60
N GLU A 261 -19.58 0.11 -6.92
CA GLU A 261 -20.16 -1.14 -6.41
C GLU A 261 -20.59 -2.09 -7.53
N ALA A 262 -21.19 -1.56 -8.61
CA ALA A 262 -21.54 -2.36 -9.78
C ALA A 262 -20.30 -2.95 -10.48
N LEU A 263 -19.16 -2.25 -10.47
CA LEU A 263 -17.88 -2.78 -10.98
C LEU A 263 -17.40 -3.96 -10.14
N HIS A 264 -17.49 -3.88 -8.82
CA HIS A 264 -17.17 -4.99 -7.93
C HIS A 264 -18.05 -6.19 -8.20
N ASP A 265 -19.39 -6.02 -8.28
CA ASP A 265 -20.33 -7.10 -8.59
C ASP A 265 -19.99 -7.78 -9.92
N LYS A 266 -19.73 -6.99 -10.96
CA LYS A 266 -19.33 -7.50 -12.27
C LYS A 266 -18.05 -8.34 -12.21
N SER A 267 -17.05 -7.90 -11.44
CA SER A 267 -15.77 -8.58 -11.29
C SER A 267 -15.92 -9.90 -10.52
N ILE A 268 -16.72 -9.89 -9.43
CA ILE A 268 -16.99 -11.10 -8.64
C ILE A 268 -17.81 -12.11 -9.45
N SER A 269 -18.80 -11.65 -10.24
CA SER A 269 -19.58 -12.51 -11.14
C SER A 269 -18.69 -13.25 -12.14
N ARG A 270 -17.74 -12.55 -12.79
CA ARG A 270 -16.78 -13.18 -13.72
C ARG A 270 -15.92 -14.26 -13.04
N ILE A 271 -15.48 -14.02 -11.81
CA ILE A 271 -14.71 -14.99 -11.03
C ILE A 271 -15.59 -16.21 -10.73
N ALA A 272 -16.84 -16.01 -10.32
CA ALA A 272 -17.78 -17.10 -10.04
C ALA A 272 -18.07 -17.95 -11.29
N GLU A 273 -18.27 -17.33 -12.46
CA GLU A 273 -18.41 -18.02 -13.75
C GLU A 273 -17.16 -18.84 -14.09
N GLY A 274 -15.96 -18.30 -13.85
CA GLY A 274 -14.70 -19.00 -14.05
C GLY A 274 -14.57 -20.24 -13.15
N ILE A 275 -14.97 -20.14 -11.87
CA ILE A 275 -14.99 -21.25 -10.91
C ILE A 275 -15.96 -22.36 -11.39
N LEU A 276 -17.15 -22.00 -11.84
CA LEU A 276 -18.15 -22.92 -12.38
C LEU A 276 -17.61 -23.63 -13.62
N ASN A 277 -17.05 -22.89 -14.59
CA ASN A 277 -16.52 -23.44 -15.83
C ASN A 277 -15.36 -24.43 -15.59
N ARG A 278 -14.51 -24.12 -14.59
CA ARG A 278 -13.40 -25.00 -14.17
C ARG A 278 -13.89 -26.19 -13.34
N LYS A 279 -15.14 -26.17 -12.87
CA LYS A 279 -15.70 -27.19 -11.95
C LYS A 279 -14.87 -27.35 -10.69
N SER A 280 -14.41 -26.24 -10.13
CA SER A 280 -13.54 -26.23 -8.95
C SER A 280 -14.25 -26.81 -7.74
N LYS A 281 -13.59 -27.76 -7.06
CA LYS A 281 -14.08 -28.35 -5.80
C LYS A 281 -13.60 -27.55 -4.57
N ALA A 282 -12.44 -26.93 -4.67
CA ALA A 282 -11.92 -26.04 -3.63
C ALA A 282 -11.48 -24.69 -4.23
N VAL A 283 -11.78 -23.62 -3.52
CA VAL A 283 -11.42 -22.24 -3.88
C VAL A 283 -10.61 -21.65 -2.75
N PHE A 284 -9.36 -21.30 -3.00
CA PHE A 284 -8.48 -20.68 -2.03
C PHE A 284 -8.46 -19.16 -2.24
N VAL A 285 -8.83 -18.41 -1.22
CA VAL A 285 -8.88 -16.95 -1.26
C VAL A 285 -7.82 -16.40 -0.32
N ALA A 286 -6.84 -15.68 -0.87
CA ALA A 286 -5.77 -15.05 -0.12
C ALA A 286 -5.66 -13.56 -0.41
N GLY A 287 -5.01 -12.88 0.49
CA GLY A 287 -4.67 -11.46 0.34
C GLY A 287 -4.16 -10.87 1.65
N PRO A 288 -3.52 -9.72 1.59
CA PRO A 288 -2.94 -9.08 2.76
C PRO A 288 -4.03 -8.60 3.74
N SER A 289 -3.60 -8.21 4.95
CA SER A 289 -4.51 -7.67 5.97
C SER A 289 -5.28 -6.45 5.43
N SER A 290 -6.56 -6.34 5.81
CA SER A 290 -7.47 -5.26 5.39
C SER A 290 -7.68 -5.14 3.87
N SER A 291 -7.54 -6.24 3.14
CA SER A 291 -7.88 -6.32 1.71
C SER A 291 -9.36 -6.61 1.44
N GLY A 292 -10.17 -6.94 2.45
CA GLY A 292 -11.60 -7.27 2.28
C GLY A 292 -11.88 -8.72 1.91
N LYS A 293 -10.99 -9.67 2.27
CA LYS A 293 -11.11 -11.10 1.94
C LYS A 293 -12.44 -11.71 2.39
N THR A 294 -12.81 -11.49 3.64
CA THR A 294 -13.98 -12.13 4.25
C THR A 294 -15.27 -11.65 3.59
N THR A 295 -15.42 -10.34 3.39
CA THR A 295 -16.58 -9.78 2.68
C THR A 295 -16.62 -10.22 1.22
N PHE A 296 -15.47 -10.23 0.52
CA PHE A 296 -15.38 -10.76 -0.83
C PHE A 296 -15.83 -12.22 -0.90
N SER A 297 -15.35 -13.08 0.01
CA SER A 297 -15.69 -14.52 0.01
C SER A 297 -17.18 -14.75 0.25
N ASN A 298 -17.81 -13.96 1.12
CA ASN A 298 -19.26 -14.01 1.31
C ASN A 298 -20.02 -13.55 0.05
N ARG A 299 -19.59 -12.47 -0.62
CA ARG A 299 -20.18 -12.03 -1.90
C ARG A 299 -19.99 -13.09 -2.99
N LEU A 300 -18.80 -13.71 -3.06
CA LEU A 300 -18.53 -14.80 -3.99
C LEU A 300 -19.50 -15.98 -3.76
N CYS A 301 -19.80 -16.33 -2.51
CA CYS A 301 -20.81 -17.33 -2.19
C CYS A 301 -22.18 -16.98 -2.79
N ILE A 302 -22.60 -15.71 -2.73
CA ILE A 302 -23.86 -15.26 -3.32
C ILE A 302 -23.84 -15.47 -4.84
N HIS A 303 -22.77 -15.01 -5.53
CA HIS A 303 -22.66 -15.17 -6.98
C HIS A 303 -22.62 -16.63 -7.41
N LEU A 304 -21.96 -17.50 -6.66
CA LEU A 304 -21.96 -18.95 -6.92
C LEU A 304 -23.36 -19.57 -6.73
N ARG A 305 -24.13 -19.11 -5.73
CA ARG A 305 -25.54 -19.56 -5.56
C ARG A 305 -26.43 -19.10 -6.71
N VAL A 306 -26.24 -17.91 -7.26
CA VAL A 306 -26.94 -17.43 -8.47
C VAL A 306 -26.67 -18.37 -9.66
N LEU A 307 -25.46 -18.99 -9.71
CA LEU A 307 -25.08 -19.97 -10.74
C LEU A 307 -25.51 -21.42 -10.41
N GLY A 308 -26.28 -21.63 -9.34
CA GLY A 308 -26.82 -22.94 -8.94
C GLY A 308 -25.86 -23.79 -8.10
N LEU A 309 -24.73 -23.22 -7.63
CA LEU A 309 -23.84 -23.87 -6.67
C LEU A 309 -24.24 -23.47 -5.24
N ASP A 310 -23.93 -24.33 -4.26
CA ASP A 310 -24.18 -24.04 -2.84
C ASP A 310 -22.85 -24.12 -2.05
N PRO A 311 -21.96 -23.11 -2.15
CA PRO A 311 -20.64 -23.17 -1.58
C PRO A 311 -20.64 -23.16 -0.05
N VAL A 312 -19.64 -23.81 0.54
CA VAL A 312 -19.33 -23.74 1.97
C VAL A 312 -18.13 -22.83 2.18
N LEU A 313 -18.25 -21.82 3.04
CA LEU A 313 -17.16 -20.91 3.41
C LEU A 313 -16.52 -21.37 4.73
N VAL A 314 -15.19 -21.48 4.71
CA VAL A 314 -14.37 -21.86 5.86
C VAL A 314 -13.23 -20.85 6.00
N SER A 315 -13.05 -20.32 7.19
CA SER A 315 -11.89 -19.48 7.50
C SER A 315 -10.66 -20.32 7.82
N LEU A 316 -9.53 -20.00 7.21
CA LEU A 316 -8.23 -20.58 7.60
C LEU A 316 -7.84 -20.17 9.01
N ASP A 317 -8.38 -19.05 9.49
CA ASP A 317 -8.09 -18.55 10.82
C ASP A 317 -8.66 -19.49 11.93
N ASP A 318 -9.65 -20.33 11.62
CA ASP A 318 -10.12 -21.38 12.54
C ASP A 318 -9.07 -22.47 12.80
N PHE A 319 -8.05 -22.58 11.96
CA PHE A 319 -6.96 -23.55 12.09
C PHE A 319 -5.72 -23.01 12.81
N TYR A 320 -5.75 -21.80 13.38
CA TYR A 320 -4.63 -21.30 14.19
C TYR A 320 -4.34 -22.22 15.38
N ARG A 321 -3.05 -22.34 15.70
CA ARG A 321 -2.57 -22.98 16.93
C ARG A 321 -2.84 -22.08 18.13
N ASN A 322 -2.82 -22.66 19.33
CA ASN A 322 -2.94 -21.87 20.55
C ASN A 322 -1.72 -20.93 20.71
N ARG A 323 -1.92 -19.81 21.39
CA ARG A 323 -0.91 -18.75 21.52
C ARG A 323 0.46 -19.24 22.04
N ASN A 324 0.46 -20.22 22.95
CA ASN A 324 1.67 -20.83 23.51
C ASN A 324 2.41 -21.78 22.55
N GLU A 325 1.81 -22.15 21.44
CA GLU A 325 2.35 -23.04 20.41
C GLU A 325 2.84 -22.26 19.18
N LEU A 326 2.63 -20.94 19.17
CA LEU A 326 3.00 -20.09 18.04
C LEU A 326 4.53 -19.92 17.93
N PRO A 327 5.07 -19.81 16.72
CA PRO A 327 6.45 -19.40 16.52
C PRO A 327 6.66 -17.99 17.09
N LEU A 328 7.90 -17.69 17.50
CA LEU A 328 8.24 -16.37 18.03
C LEU A 328 9.01 -15.55 16.98
N GLU A 329 8.73 -14.24 16.92
CA GLU A 329 9.57 -13.26 16.23
C GLU A 329 10.90 -13.07 16.97
N SER A 330 11.85 -12.36 16.32
CA SER A 330 13.17 -12.08 16.92
C SER A 330 13.11 -11.26 18.21
N ASP A 331 12.02 -10.56 18.46
CA ASP A 331 11.76 -9.79 19.68
C ASP A 331 11.04 -10.58 20.77
N GLY A 332 10.81 -11.89 20.55
CA GLY A 332 10.15 -12.80 21.49
C GLY A 332 8.62 -12.73 21.47
N ARG A 333 8.01 -11.96 20.59
CA ARG A 333 6.54 -11.93 20.42
C ARG A 333 6.06 -13.08 19.54
N PRO A 334 4.82 -13.58 19.73
CA PRO A 334 4.23 -14.56 18.83
C PRO A 334 4.14 -14.04 17.40
N ASP A 335 4.66 -14.80 16.42
CA ASP A 335 4.52 -14.52 14.99
C ASP A 335 3.18 -15.07 14.48
N LEU A 336 2.18 -14.20 14.47
CA LEU A 336 0.82 -14.53 13.99
C LEU A 336 0.75 -14.58 12.46
N GLU A 337 1.72 -14.02 11.76
CA GLU A 337 1.75 -13.96 10.30
C GLU A 337 2.47 -15.18 9.69
N ALA A 338 3.13 -16.01 10.52
CA ALA A 338 3.83 -17.20 10.02
C ALA A 338 2.85 -18.29 9.56
N ILE A 339 3.19 -18.96 8.46
CA ILE A 339 2.40 -20.11 7.97
C ILE A 339 2.34 -21.25 9.01
N THR A 340 3.38 -21.40 9.82
CA THR A 340 3.46 -22.41 10.90
C THR A 340 2.58 -22.07 12.10
N ALA A 341 1.99 -20.87 12.14
CA ALA A 341 0.93 -20.54 13.11
C ALA A 341 -0.36 -21.33 12.84
N LEU A 342 -0.54 -21.82 11.61
CA LEU A 342 -1.65 -22.71 11.26
C LEU A 342 -1.30 -24.17 11.54
N ASP A 343 -2.30 -24.95 11.91
CA ASP A 343 -2.24 -26.40 11.98
C ASP A 343 -2.48 -27.03 10.60
N ILE A 344 -1.43 -26.95 9.76
CA ILE A 344 -1.48 -27.46 8.37
C ILE A 344 -1.84 -28.95 8.30
N PRO A 345 -1.30 -29.84 9.16
CA PRO A 345 -1.71 -31.25 9.16
C PRO A 345 -3.21 -31.42 9.35
N LEU A 346 -3.82 -30.76 10.35
CA LEU A 346 -5.27 -30.82 10.59
C LEU A 346 -6.07 -30.26 9.41
N LEU A 347 -5.64 -29.14 8.83
CA LEU A 347 -6.29 -28.57 7.64
C LEU A 347 -6.29 -29.56 6.48
N LYS A 348 -5.16 -30.20 6.18
CA LYS A 348 -5.04 -31.18 5.10
C LYS A 348 -5.89 -32.43 5.35
N GLU A 349 -5.94 -32.91 6.59
CA GLU A 349 -6.82 -34.02 6.99
C GLU A 349 -8.30 -33.67 6.74
N CYS A 350 -8.76 -32.52 7.24
CA CYS A 350 -10.12 -32.05 7.03
C CYS A 350 -10.45 -31.90 5.54
N LEU A 351 -9.58 -31.26 4.76
CA LEU A 351 -9.78 -31.09 3.33
C LEU A 351 -9.84 -32.43 2.57
N SER A 352 -8.94 -33.36 2.90
CA SER A 352 -8.94 -34.69 2.30
C SER A 352 -10.26 -35.42 2.56
N LEU A 353 -10.76 -35.39 3.78
CA LEU A 353 -12.06 -35.99 4.12
C LEU A 353 -13.20 -35.33 3.34
N LEU A 354 -13.28 -34.00 3.35
CA LEU A 354 -14.34 -33.23 2.71
C LEU A 354 -14.38 -33.42 1.18
N LEU A 355 -13.23 -33.35 0.52
CA LEU A 355 -13.13 -33.50 -0.94
C LEU A 355 -13.43 -34.92 -1.41
N ASN A 356 -13.30 -35.92 -0.52
CA ASN A 356 -13.72 -37.31 -0.73
C ASN A 356 -15.18 -37.60 -0.30
N GLY A 357 -15.98 -36.55 0.02
CA GLY A 357 -17.39 -36.68 0.42
C GLY A 357 -17.59 -37.28 1.81
N LYS A 358 -16.52 -37.37 2.61
CA LYS A 358 -16.58 -37.84 4.01
C LYS A 358 -16.83 -36.66 4.95
N GLU A 359 -17.29 -36.97 6.14
CA GLU A 359 -17.45 -35.97 7.23
C GLU A 359 -16.11 -35.67 7.86
N ALA A 360 -15.85 -34.37 8.13
CA ALA A 360 -14.71 -33.87 8.86
C ALA A 360 -15.16 -33.09 10.10
N MET A 361 -14.44 -33.23 11.20
CA MET A 361 -14.67 -32.46 12.43
C MET A 361 -13.85 -31.17 12.39
N MET A 362 -14.51 -30.08 11.99
CA MET A 362 -13.88 -28.78 11.76
C MET A 362 -13.56 -28.05 13.07
N PRO A 363 -12.39 -27.44 13.21
CA PRO A 363 -12.06 -26.62 14.39
C PRO A 363 -12.80 -25.28 14.37
N ARG A 364 -12.78 -24.58 15.49
CA ARG A 364 -13.14 -23.18 15.64
C ARG A 364 -12.11 -22.48 16.50
N PHE A 365 -11.74 -21.26 16.14
CA PHE A 365 -10.82 -20.43 16.91
C PHE A 365 -11.56 -19.28 17.60
N ASP A 366 -11.25 -19.04 18.86
CA ASP A 366 -11.78 -17.92 19.62
C ASP A 366 -10.71 -16.83 19.74
N PHE A 367 -10.87 -15.77 18.95
CA PHE A 367 -9.92 -14.65 18.92
C PHE A 367 -9.92 -13.83 20.21
N SER A 368 -11.01 -13.83 20.98
CA SER A 368 -11.12 -13.07 22.24
C SER A 368 -10.16 -13.59 23.31
N VAL A 369 -9.92 -14.90 23.32
CA VAL A 369 -9.01 -15.59 24.24
C VAL A 369 -7.77 -16.16 23.54
N SER A 370 -7.64 -15.95 22.23
CA SER A 370 -6.55 -16.46 21.37
C SER A 370 -6.32 -17.96 21.55
N ARG A 371 -7.40 -18.74 21.50
CA ARG A 371 -7.38 -20.18 21.73
C ARG A 371 -8.37 -20.90 20.83
N ARG A 372 -7.98 -22.11 20.38
CA ARG A 372 -8.89 -23.03 19.69
C ARG A 372 -9.96 -23.52 20.67
N LYS A 373 -11.23 -23.54 20.23
CA LYS A 373 -12.33 -24.11 21.03
C LYS A 373 -12.18 -25.63 21.12
N ASP A 374 -12.53 -26.20 22.25
CA ASP A 374 -12.50 -27.67 22.44
C ASP A 374 -13.58 -28.34 21.58
N GLU A 375 -14.69 -27.64 21.33
CA GLU A 375 -15.79 -28.14 20.49
C GLU A 375 -15.47 -27.98 19.01
N ARG A 376 -15.53 -29.09 18.29
CA ARG A 376 -15.48 -29.15 16.83
C ARG A 376 -16.88 -29.37 16.28
N TYR A 377 -17.11 -28.94 15.03
CA TYR A 377 -18.40 -29.17 14.37
C TYR A 377 -18.24 -30.09 13.16
N PRO A 378 -19.24 -30.99 12.90
CA PRO A 378 -19.20 -31.87 11.75
C PRO A 378 -19.53 -31.07 10.48
N LEU A 379 -18.77 -31.30 9.43
CA LEU A 379 -18.99 -30.75 8.10
C LEU A 379 -18.87 -31.87 7.06
N ARG A 380 -19.79 -31.91 6.09
CA ARG A 380 -19.75 -32.80 4.95
C ARG A 380 -20.18 -32.06 3.71
N LEU A 381 -19.42 -32.18 2.62
CA LEU A 381 -19.76 -31.57 1.33
C LEU A 381 -20.65 -32.46 0.50
N LYS A 382 -21.63 -31.88 -0.20
CA LYS A 382 -22.37 -32.52 -1.27
C LYS A 382 -21.50 -32.59 -2.53
N GLU A 383 -21.81 -33.44 -3.47
CA GLU A 383 -21.00 -33.66 -4.69
C GLU A 383 -20.78 -32.39 -5.51
N THR A 384 -21.80 -31.53 -5.61
CA THR A 384 -21.77 -30.26 -6.37
C THR A 384 -21.37 -29.05 -5.56
N GLN A 385 -21.03 -29.24 -4.28
CA GLN A 385 -20.79 -28.16 -3.32
C GLN A 385 -19.29 -27.81 -3.24
N PRO A 386 -18.83 -26.66 -3.76
CA PRO A 386 -17.45 -26.25 -3.61
C PRO A 386 -17.20 -25.73 -2.19
N ILE A 387 -15.99 -25.93 -1.69
CA ILE A 387 -15.51 -25.32 -0.45
C ILE A 387 -14.67 -24.08 -0.78
N ILE A 388 -14.93 -22.97 -0.10
CA ILE A 388 -14.14 -21.75 -0.16
C ILE A 388 -13.34 -21.64 1.13
N LEU A 389 -12.02 -21.53 1.01
CA LEU A 389 -11.09 -21.37 2.13
C LEU A 389 -10.47 -19.97 2.05
N GLU A 390 -10.78 -19.12 3.02
CA GLU A 390 -10.26 -17.77 3.03
C GLU A 390 -9.27 -17.54 4.19
N GLY A 391 -8.19 -16.83 3.91
CA GLY A 391 -7.18 -16.43 4.90
C GLY A 391 -5.91 -15.91 4.23
N ILE A 392 -5.02 -15.31 5.03
CA ILE A 392 -3.80 -14.69 4.51
C ILE A 392 -2.91 -15.69 3.75
N HIS A 393 -2.91 -16.95 4.13
CA HIS A 393 -2.07 -18.01 3.57
C HIS A 393 -2.70 -18.80 2.43
N GLY A 394 -3.92 -18.48 1.97
CA GLY A 394 -4.68 -19.28 1.01
C GLY A 394 -3.93 -19.64 -0.29
N LEU A 395 -2.93 -18.85 -0.70
CA LEU A 395 -2.10 -19.14 -1.87
C LEU A 395 -0.79 -19.88 -1.55
N ASN A 396 -0.50 -20.16 -0.28
CA ASN A 396 0.73 -20.89 0.06
C ASN A 396 0.65 -22.34 -0.46
N PRO A 397 1.64 -22.81 -1.26
CA PRO A 397 1.64 -24.15 -1.83
C PRO A 397 1.50 -25.30 -0.81
N GLU A 398 1.93 -25.08 0.43
CA GLU A 398 1.77 -26.09 1.48
C GLU A 398 0.32 -26.44 1.74
N LEU A 399 -0.63 -25.51 1.57
CA LEU A 399 -2.05 -25.74 1.89
C LEU A 399 -2.75 -26.63 0.86
N HIS A 400 -2.33 -26.55 -0.39
CA HIS A 400 -2.96 -27.27 -1.50
C HIS A 400 -2.09 -28.35 -2.13
N SER A 401 -0.90 -28.61 -1.55
CA SER A 401 -0.03 -29.70 -2.02
C SER A 401 -0.74 -31.05 -1.89
N GLY A 402 -0.76 -31.83 -2.97
CA GLY A 402 -1.46 -33.11 -3.05
C GLY A 402 -2.91 -33.04 -3.50
N LEU A 403 -3.46 -31.83 -3.74
CA LEU A 403 -4.76 -31.66 -4.37
C LEU A 403 -4.64 -31.65 -5.91
N ASP A 404 -5.72 -32.01 -6.58
CA ASP A 404 -5.81 -31.93 -8.05
C ASP A 404 -5.89 -30.44 -8.48
N GLU A 405 -4.81 -29.92 -9.04
CA GLU A 405 -4.72 -28.54 -9.53
C GLU A 405 -5.82 -28.19 -10.55
N GLY A 406 -6.33 -29.18 -11.30
CA GLY A 406 -7.44 -28.97 -12.23
C GLY A 406 -8.78 -28.68 -11.54
N LYS A 407 -8.91 -29.06 -10.27
CA LYS A 407 -10.14 -28.90 -9.46
C LYS A 407 -10.05 -27.85 -8.36
N ILE A 408 -9.00 -27.06 -8.35
CA ILE A 408 -8.87 -25.93 -7.43
C ILE A 408 -8.85 -24.60 -8.19
N SER A 409 -9.31 -23.55 -7.55
CA SER A 409 -9.16 -22.16 -7.99
C SER A 409 -8.48 -21.34 -6.91
N LYS A 410 -7.58 -20.48 -7.32
CA LYS A 410 -6.77 -19.63 -6.45
C LYS A 410 -7.08 -18.16 -6.75
N ILE A 411 -7.47 -17.41 -5.73
CA ILE A 411 -7.86 -16.00 -5.86
C ILE A 411 -6.97 -15.16 -4.96
N TYR A 412 -6.33 -14.15 -5.54
CA TYR A 412 -5.61 -13.14 -4.79
C TYR A 412 -6.43 -11.86 -4.71
N ILE A 413 -6.61 -11.33 -3.49
CA ILE A 413 -7.33 -10.09 -3.23
C ILE A 413 -6.38 -9.06 -2.68
N SER A 414 -6.34 -7.89 -3.28
CA SER A 414 -5.59 -6.75 -2.76
C SER A 414 -6.32 -5.46 -3.09
N GLU A 415 -6.19 -4.50 -2.20
CA GLU A 415 -6.60 -3.12 -2.45
C GLU A 415 -5.47 -2.46 -3.27
N LEU A 416 -5.59 -2.48 -4.61
CA LEU A 416 -4.61 -1.93 -5.53
C LEU A 416 -5.00 -0.51 -5.89
N THR A 417 -4.59 0.45 -5.07
CA THR A 417 -4.92 1.87 -5.23
C THR A 417 -4.35 2.41 -6.54
N CYS A 418 -5.24 2.90 -7.41
CA CYS A 418 -4.91 3.56 -8.67
C CYS A 418 -5.20 5.07 -8.64
N LEU A 419 -5.90 5.54 -7.62
CA LEU A 419 -6.10 6.96 -7.36
C LEU A 419 -4.77 7.56 -6.88
N ASN A 420 -4.30 8.57 -7.57
CA ASN A 420 -3.13 9.34 -7.16
C ASN A 420 -3.56 10.66 -6.50
N LEU A 421 -2.68 11.32 -5.76
CA LEU A 421 -2.89 12.70 -5.34
C LEU A 421 -2.83 13.63 -6.55
N ASP A 422 -1.75 13.52 -7.32
CA ASP A 422 -1.52 14.11 -8.65
C ASP A 422 -0.70 13.12 -9.50
N HIS A 423 -0.42 13.41 -10.76
CA HIS A 423 0.28 12.49 -11.65
C HIS A 423 1.66 12.05 -11.15
N HIS A 424 2.34 12.87 -10.35
CA HIS A 424 3.67 12.56 -9.82
C HIS A 424 3.63 11.97 -8.39
N ASN A 425 2.51 12.11 -7.68
CA ASN A 425 2.36 11.70 -6.29
C ASN A 425 1.28 10.64 -6.12
N ARG A 426 1.69 9.39 -6.00
CA ARG A 426 0.79 8.26 -5.79
C ARG A 426 0.37 8.11 -4.33
N ILE A 427 -0.81 7.56 -4.12
CA ILE A 427 -1.24 7.00 -2.84
C ILE A 427 -0.79 5.54 -2.81
N ARG A 428 -0.03 5.15 -1.80
CA ARG A 428 0.45 3.77 -1.70
C ARG A 428 -0.67 2.84 -1.21
N THR A 429 -0.79 1.68 -1.83
CA THR A 429 -1.68 0.59 -1.39
C THR A 429 -1.55 0.29 0.12
N THR A 430 -0.32 0.32 0.63
CA THR A 430 -0.05 0.12 2.07
C THR A 430 -0.67 1.19 2.95
N ASP A 431 -0.71 2.44 2.49
CA ASP A 431 -1.29 3.56 3.24
C ASP A 431 -2.82 3.49 3.25
N ALA A 432 -3.44 3.17 2.12
CA ALA A 432 -4.89 2.99 2.04
C ALA A 432 -5.37 1.81 2.90
N ARG A 433 -4.68 0.66 2.84
CA ARG A 433 -4.98 -0.50 3.70
C ARG A 433 -4.78 -0.21 5.18
N LEU A 434 -3.78 0.60 5.52
CA LEU A 434 -3.55 1.02 6.90
C LEU A 434 -4.68 1.91 7.41
N LEU A 435 -5.21 2.81 6.61
CA LEU A 435 -6.40 3.61 6.94
C LEU A 435 -7.63 2.72 7.18
N ARG A 436 -7.90 1.74 6.30
CA ARG A 436 -8.96 0.73 6.51
C ARG A 436 -8.76 0.00 7.84
N ARG A 437 -7.53 -0.43 8.15
CA ARG A 437 -7.22 -1.18 9.36
C ARG A 437 -7.45 -0.35 10.63
N ILE A 438 -7.01 0.91 10.65
CA ILE A 438 -7.20 1.80 11.79
C ILE A 438 -8.70 1.95 12.09
N VAL A 439 -9.52 2.23 11.07
CA VAL A 439 -10.98 2.39 11.26
C VAL A 439 -11.60 1.09 11.79
N ARG A 440 -11.29 -0.06 11.19
CA ARG A 440 -11.83 -1.36 11.62
C ARG A 440 -11.41 -1.70 13.05
N ASP A 441 -10.11 -1.63 13.34
CA ASP A 441 -9.56 -2.06 14.63
C ASP A 441 -10.07 -1.16 15.76
N HIS A 442 -10.23 0.15 15.50
CA HIS A 442 -10.85 1.08 16.44
C HIS A 442 -12.33 0.76 16.69
N ARG A 443 -13.13 0.56 15.60
CA ARG A 443 -14.58 0.35 15.72
C ARG A 443 -14.99 -1.01 16.29
N PHE A 444 -14.26 -2.09 15.92
CA PHE A 444 -14.71 -3.46 16.16
C PHE A 444 -13.79 -4.28 17.06
N ARG A 445 -12.57 -3.79 17.33
CA ARG A 445 -11.59 -4.52 18.15
C ARG A 445 -11.15 -3.73 19.38
N ASN A 446 -11.73 -2.54 19.57
CA ASN A 446 -11.38 -1.61 20.64
C ASN A 446 -9.86 -1.37 20.74
N THR A 447 -9.16 -1.36 19.60
CA THR A 447 -7.72 -1.16 19.52
C THR A 447 -7.44 0.31 19.18
N PRO A 448 -6.64 1.01 20.00
CA PRO A 448 -6.24 2.39 19.71
C PRO A 448 -5.43 2.50 18.41
N PRO A 449 -5.49 3.64 17.70
CA PRO A 449 -4.78 3.83 16.44
C PRO A 449 -3.26 3.66 16.58
N GLU A 450 -2.68 4.05 17.72
CA GLU A 450 -1.26 3.89 18.03
C GLU A 450 -0.83 2.42 18.04
N GLU A 451 -1.62 1.54 18.64
CA GLU A 451 -1.34 0.11 18.67
C GLU A 451 -1.45 -0.52 17.28
N THR A 452 -2.46 -0.11 16.50
CA THR A 452 -2.61 -0.55 15.11
C THR A 452 -1.39 -0.15 14.27
N LEU A 453 -0.89 1.07 14.46
CA LEU A 453 0.30 1.58 13.77
C LEU A 453 1.58 0.85 14.21
N LEU A 454 1.73 0.57 15.51
CA LEU A 454 2.89 -0.18 16.04
C LEU A 454 2.96 -1.62 15.50
N MET A 455 1.82 -2.28 15.34
CA MET A 455 1.75 -3.64 14.78
C MET A 455 2.00 -3.69 13.27
N TRP A 456 1.90 -2.55 12.56
CA TRP A 456 1.91 -2.55 11.11
C TRP A 456 3.21 -3.07 10.50
N ASP A 457 4.36 -2.79 11.10
CA ASP A 457 5.65 -3.26 10.61
C ASP A 457 5.77 -4.80 10.66
N SER A 458 5.24 -5.45 11.70
CA SER A 458 5.18 -6.90 11.81
C SER A 458 4.28 -7.49 10.72
N VAL A 459 3.08 -6.92 10.53
CA VAL A 459 2.16 -7.31 9.45
C VAL A 459 2.85 -7.20 8.08
N ARG A 460 3.57 -6.11 7.83
CA ARG A 460 4.29 -5.91 6.56
C ARG A 460 5.39 -6.95 6.34
N ARG A 461 6.16 -7.29 7.38
CA ARG A 461 7.17 -8.38 7.28
C ARG A 461 6.52 -9.72 6.97
N GLY A 462 5.39 -10.03 7.60
CA GLY A 462 4.62 -11.24 7.33
C GLY A 462 4.10 -11.30 5.89
N GLU A 463 3.56 -10.20 5.37
CA GLU A 463 3.10 -10.10 3.99
C GLU A 463 4.22 -10.32 2.98
N GLU A 464 5.38 -9.69 3.18
CA GLU A 464 6.56 -9.84 2.31
C GLU A 464 7.11 -11.28 2.32
N ARG A 465 7.05 -11.96 3.46
CA ARG A 465 7.56 -13.32 3.61
C ARG A 465 6.57 -14.40 3.16
N TRP A 466 5.28 -14.25 3.43
CA TRP A 466 4.32 -15.32 3.38
C TRP A 466 3.18 -15.14 2.37
N ILE A 467 2.96 -13.92 1.84
CA ILE A 467 1.83 -13.63 0.96
C ILE A 467 2.31 -13.23 -0.43
N PHE A 468 3.14 -12.18 -0.54
CA PHE A 468 3.54 -11.63 -1.83
C PHE A 468 4.37 -12.57 -2.73
N PRO A 469 5.16 -13.53 -2.21
CA PRO A 469 5.84 -14.49 -3.08
C PRO A 469 4.88 -15.37 -3.89
N TYR A 470 3.64 -15.55 -3.41
CA TYR A 470 2.67 -16.46 -4.03
C TYR A 470 1.58 -15.76 -4.83
N GLN A 471 1.53 -14.44 -4.84
CA GLN A 471 0.44 -13.69 -5.50
C GLN A 471 0.30 -13.97 -7.00
N GLU A 472 1.39 -14.23 -7.72
CA GLU A 472 1.37 -14.56 -9.15
C GLU A 472 0.90 -16.01 -9.44
N GLN A 473 0.75 -16.85 -8.42
CA GLN A 473 0.19 -18.21 -8.56
C GLN A 473 -1.34 -18.19 -8.60
N ALA A 474 -1.99 -17.05 -8.30
CA ALA A 474 -3.45 -16.94 -8.37
C ALA A 474 -3.97 -17.15 -9.79
N ASP A 475 -5.11 -17.82 -9.92
CA ASP A 475 -5.85 -17.92 -11.20
C ASP A 475 -6.59 -16.61 -11.48
N TYR A 476 -7.07 -15.95 -10.43
CA TYR A 476 -7.80 -14.68 -10.49
C TYR A 476 -7.18 -13.68 -9.53
N VAL A 477 -7.07 -12.42 -9.96
CA VAL A 477 -6.71 -11.29 -9.10
C VAL A 477 -7.92 -10.37 -9.01
N PHE A 478 -8.37 -10.11 -7.78
CA PHE A 478 -9.46 -9.17 -7.53
C PHE A 478 -8.92 -7.91 -6.87
N ASN A 479 -9.13 -6.76 -7.52
CA ASN A 479 -8.82 -5.48 -6.91
C ASN A 479 -10.00 -5.03 -6.05
N SER A 480 -9.77 -4.95 -4.73
CA SER A 480 -10.79 -4.56 -3.74
C SER A 480 -10.88 -3.06 -3.48
N VAL A 481 -10.16 -2.23 -4.27
CA VAL A 481 -10.23 -0.77 -4.14
C VAL A 481 -11.62 -0.25 -4.49
N LEU A 482 -12.12 0.66 -3.66
CA LEU A 482 -13.28 1.48 -3.96
C LEU A 482 -12.81 2.92 -4.07
N HIS A 483 -12.84 3.50 -5.27
CA HIS A 483 -12.24 4.82 -5.54
C HIS A 483 -12.83 5.95 -4.68
N TYR A 484 -13.98 5.71 -4.06
CA TYR A 484 -14.65 6.64 -3.14
C TYR A 484 -14.33 6.41 -1.65
N GLU A 485 -13.50 5.42 -1.31
CA GLU A 485 -13.32 5.00 0.09
C GLU A 485 -12.58 6.01 0.95
N LEU A 486 -11.56 6.70 0.39
CA LEU A 486 -10.76 7.64 1.16
C LEU A 486 -11.56 8.82 1.72
N PRO A 487 -12.46 9.48 0.99
CA PRO A 487 -13.39 10.46 1.54
C PRO A 487 -14.25 9.94 2.69
N VAL A 488 -14.70 8.68 2.58
CA VAL A 488 -15.54 8.03 3.61
C VAL A 488 -14.71 7.70 4.84
N LEU A 489 -13.56 7.03 4.67
CA LEU A 489 -12.66 6.68 5.77
C LEU A 489 -12.13 7.90 6.50
N LYS A 490 -11.94 9.03 5.80
CA LYS A 490 -11.49 10.29 6.42
C LYS A 490 -12.40 10.73 7.54
N ASN A 491 -13.72 10.54 7.43
CA ASN A 491 -14.69 10.92 8.44
C ASN A 491 -14.44 10.27 9.81
N ASP A 492 -13.80 9.11 9.82
CA ASP A 492 -13.53 8.35 11.04
C ASP A 492 -12.06 8.44 11.48
N VAL A 493 -11.14 8.35 10.51
CA VAL A 493 -9.72 8.18 10.83
C VAL A 493 -8.98 9.49 11.08
N TYR A 494 -9.49 10.61 10.55
CA TYR A 494 -8.75 11.89 10.58
C TYR A 494 -8.51 12.38 12.02
N ASP A 495 -9.54 12.41 12.84
CA ASP A 495 -9.44 12.86 14.24
C ASP A 495 -8.67 11.87 15.12
N LEU A 496 -8.77 10.56 14.84
CA LEU A 496 -7.98 9.54 15.51
C LEU A 496 -6.47 9.76 15.30
N LEU A 497 -6.07 10.04 14.06
CA LEU A 497 -4.65 10.30 13.75
C LEU A 497 -4.14 11.63 14.31
N ARG A 498 -5.01 12.64 14.44
CA ARG A 498 -4.63 13.96 15.00
C ARG A 498 -4.32 13.93 16.49
N GLN A 499 -4.87 12.95 17.22
CA GLN A 499 -4.66 12.80 18.66
C GLN A 499 -3.30 12.18 19.01
N ILE A 500 -2.57 11.64 18.01
CA ILE A 500 -1.26 11.04 18.24
C ILE A 500 -0.22 12.15 18.44
N GLU A 501 0.37 12.19 19.63
CA GLU A 501 1.33 13.21 20.04
C GLU A 501 2.72 13.02 19.43
N PRO A 502 3.53 14.09 19.29
CA PRO A 502 4.85 14.05 18.67
C PRO A 502 5.85 13.06 19.29
N GLU A 503 5.72 12.80 20.59
CA GLU A 503 6.58 11.90 21.36
C GLU A 503 6.30 10.42 21.06
N ASN A 504 5.15 10.12 20.45
CA ASN A 504 4.78 8.75 20.12
C ASN A 504 5.63 8.24 18.93
N PRO A 505 6.22 7.03 19.02
CA PRO A 505 7.06 6.47 17.95
C PRO A 505 6.37 6.33 16.60
N VAL A 506 5.02 6.26 16.56
CA VAL A 506 4.24 6.17 15.31
C VAL A 506 3.79 7.53 14.76
N TYR A 507 4.18 8.63 15.42
CA TYR A 507 3.77 9.97 15.00
C TYR A 507 4.10 10.30 13.54
N LEU A 508 5.29 9.90 13.08
CA LEU A 508 5.69 10.13 11.69
C LEU A 508 4.73 9.47 10.69
N THR A 509 4.31 8.23 10.98
CA THR A 509 3.33 7.52 10.15
C THR A 509 1.96 8.18 10.18
N ALA A 510 1.49 8.58 11.37
CA ALA A 510 0.25 9.32 11.54
C ALA A 510 0.26 10.64 10.75
N ARG A 511 1.32 11.41 10.87
CA ARG A 511 1.51 12.68 10.13
C ARG A 511 1.52 12.47 8.62
N ARG A 512 2.13 11.40 8.14
CA ARG A 512 2.14 11.04 6.71
C ARG A 512 0.74 10.74 6.20
N LEU A 513 -0.04 9.95 6.93
CA LEU A 513 -1.43 9.66 6.58
C LEU A 513 -2.31 10.91 6.61
N LEU A 514 -2.15 11.76 7.61
CA LEU A 514 -2.83 13.05 7.68
C LEU A 514 -2.50 13.96 6.49
N LYS A 515 -1.23 13.98 6.04
CA LYS A 515 -0.84 14.74 4.84
C LYS A 515 -1.61 14.27 3.61
N ILE A 516 -1.77 12.98 3.39
CA ILE A 516 -2.56 12.42 2.30
C ILE A 516 -4.03 12.87 2.42
N LEU A 517 -4.62 12.68 3.61
CA LEU A 517 -6.02 13.02 3.86
C LEU A 517 -6.32 14.52 3.74
N ASN A 518 -5.33 15.40 3.95
CA ASN A 518 -5.50 16.85 3.78
C ASN A 518 -5.77 17.29 2.33
N TYR A 519 -5.49 16.43 1.33
CA TYR A 519 -5.80 16.68 -0.08
C TYR A 519 -7.15 16.13 -0.51
N ILE A 520 -7.85 15.41 0.35
CA ILE A 520 -9.10 14.74 0.05
C ILE A 520 -10.19 15.38 0.90
N LEU A 521 -11.27 15.81 0.27
CA LEU A 521 -12.45 16.30 0.99
C LEU A 521 -13.16 15.12 1.69
N PRO A 522 -13.76 15.34 2.89
CA PRO A 522 -14.57 14.31 3.52
C PRO A 522 -15.84 14.06 2.73
N ALA A 523 -16.29 12.81 2.69
CA ALA A 523 -17.60 12.48 2.11
C ALA A 523 -18.73 13.07 2.97
N PRO A 524 -19.76 13.67 2.37
CA PRO A 524 -20.96 14.04 3.10
C PRO A 524 -21.55 12.82 3.82
N ARG A 525 -21.86 12.93 5.13
CA ARG A 525 -22.31 11.78 5.94
C ARG A 525 -23.58 11.10 5.42
N ASP A 526 -24.45 11.83 4.75
CA ASP A 526 -25.67 11.29 4.14
C ASP A 526 -25.38 10.40 2.92
N THR A 527 -24.20 10.51 2.30
CA THR A 527 -23.79 9.64 1.19
C THR A 527 -23.41 8.23 1.63
N GLU A 528 -23.09 8.01 2.91
CA GLU A 528 -22.84 6.67 3.43
C GLU A 528 -24.04 5.73 3.27
N LYS A 529 -25.26 6.27 3.20
CA LYS A 529 -26.49 5.51 2.95
C LYS A 529 -26.54 4.87 1.55
N GLU A 530 -25.77 5.40 0.61
CA GLU A 530 -25.64 4.84 -0.74
C GLU A 530 -24.71 3.63 -0.80
N ILE A 531 -23.88 3.43 0.22
CA ILE A 531 -22.95 2.28 0.30
C ILE A 531 -23.78 1.04 0.66
N PRO A 532 -23.84 0.01 -0.24
CA PRO A 532 -24.64 -1.18 0.03
C PRO A 532 -24.22 -1.89 1.32
N PRO A 533 -25.15 -2.58 2.00
CA PRO A 533 -24.82 -3.38 3.21
C PRO A 533 -23.82 -4.50 2.95
N LEU A 534 -23.70 -4.96 1.69
CA LEU A 534 -22.76 -5.99 1.26
C LEU A 534 -21.47 -5.43 0.66
N SER A 535 -21.26 -4.11 0.69
CA SER A 535 -20.02 -3.49 0.22
C SER A 535 -18.81 -3.97 1.02
N LEU A 536 -17.66 -4.14 0.34
CA LEU A 536 -16.41 -4.43 1.02
C LEU A 536 -16.03 -3.34 2.04
N LEU A 537 -16.40 -2.09 1.78
CA LEU A 537 -16.11 -0.98 2.68
C LEU A 537 -16.84 -1.12 4.03
N ARG A 538 -18.00 -1.79 4.04
CA ARG A 538 -18.79 -2.02 5.27
C ARG A 538 -18.05 -2.89 6.30
N GLU A 539 -17.11 -3.72 5.89
CA GLU A 539 -16.21 -4.46 6.80
C GLU A 539 -15.42 -3.50 7.71
N PHE A 540 -15.16 -2.29 7.25
CA PHE A 540 -14.33 -1.30 7.95
C PHE A 540 -15.16 -0.23 8.65
N ILE A 541 -16.19 0.30 7.97
CA ILE A 541 -17.03 1.39 8.49
C ILE A 541 -18.28 0.93 9.23
N GLY A 542 -18.59 -0.36 9.22
CA GLY A 542 -19.76 -0.94 9.87
C GLY A 542 -21.01 -1.02 9.00
N GLY A 543 -22.03 -1.71 9.53
CA GLY A 543 -23.29 -1.96 8.82
C GLY A 543 -23.18 -3.03 7.75
N CYS A 544 -22.22 -3.95 7.88
CA CYS A 544 -22.11 -5.14 7.04
C CYS A 544 -23.08 -6.20 7.54
N THR A 545 -24.03 -6.63 6.71
CA THR A 545 -25.05 -7.63 7.10
C THR A 545 -24.57 -9.08 6.99
N PHE A 546 -23.29 -9.31 6.72
CA PHE A 546 -22.69 -10.65 6.83
C PHE A 546 -22.24 -11.01 8.25
N TYR A 547 -22.18 -10.03 9.17
CA TYR A 547 -21.58 -10.17 10.52
C TYR A 547 -22.54 -9.80 11.65
N ASP A 548 -23.83 -10.01 11.48
CA ASP A 548 -24.86 -9.81 12.52
C ASP A 548 -24.78 -10.84 13.64
#